data_1bffd610d4f88d40d991af53ccababe4
#
_entry.id   1bffd610d4f88d40d991af53ccababe4
#
_cell.length_a   1.000
_cell.length_b   1.000
_cell.length_c   1.000
_cell.angle_alpha   90.00
_cell.angle_beta   90.00
_cell.angle_gamma   90.00
#
_symmetry.space_group_name_H-M   'P 1'
#
loop_
_entity.id
_entity.type
_entity.pdbx_description
1 polymer ?
#
loop_
_entity_poly.entity_id
_entity_poly.type
_entity_poly.pdbx_seq_one_letter_code
_entity_poly.pdbx_strand_id
1 'polypeptide(L)'
;MRTTNESKIASSLSRWRTARSVVLGSIVLAGTMATSAALLYRVAGSRCGQEQAVEHSYTYSGIGAVIQQRGEHVIVRQLIPGGPAHGLIREGAVLIAVDGAAPATVEGWADALRGPAGTQVDVEVAYPCGGHETVVLERQMIRVRR
;
A
#
# COMPACT_ATOMS: atom_id res chain seq x y z
N MET A 1 70.30 22.79 -50.50
CA MET A 1 69.93 22.61 -49.07
C MET A 1 68.41 22.81 -48.91
N ARG A 2 67.55 21.88 -49.41
CA ARG A 2 66.07 22.04 -49.32
C ARG A 2 65.36 20.71 -48.99
N THR A 3 66.03 19.66 -48.61
CA THR A 3 65.48 18.28 -48.44
C THR A 3 65.24 17.85 -46.99
N THR A 4 65.75 18.61 -46.02
CA THR A 4 65.65 18.20 -44.57
C THR A 4 64.34 18.62 -43.89
N ASN A 5 63.58 19.52 -44.51
CA ASN A 5 62.35 20.05 -43.83
C ASN A 5 61.07 19.26 -44.20
N GLU A 6 61.03 18.64 -45.37
CA GLU A 6 59.87 17.84 -45.79
C GLU A 6 59.70 16.51 -45.04
N SER A 7 60.87 15.87 -44.68
CA SER A 7 60.82 14.61 -43.96
C SER A 7 60.32 14.77 -42.48
N LYS A 8 60.61 15.94 -41.88
CA LYS A 8 60.10 16.25 -40.53
C LYS A 8 58.63 16.56 -40.49
N ILE A 9 58.10 17.16 -41.54
CA ILE A 9 56.69 17.50 -41.66
C ILE A 9 55.88 16.21 -41.90
N ALA A 10 56.35 15.31 -42.79
CA ALA A 10 55.72 14.06 -43.08
C ALA A 10 55.64 13.10 -41.84
N SER A 11 56.73 13.05 -41.03
CA SER A 11 56.76 12.26 -39.81
C SER A 11 55.86 12.80 -38.70
N SER A 12 55.64 14.14 -38.65
CA SER A 12 54.74 14.72 -37.66
C SER A 12 53.25 14.47 -38.03
N LEU A 13 52.89 14.47 -39.30
CA LEU A 13 51.55 14.22 -39.76
C LEU A 13 51.12 12.73 -39.56
N SER A 14 52.04 11.79 -39.71
CA SER A 14 51.76 10.38 -39.44
C SER A 14 51.50 10.11 -37.99
N ARG A 15 52.24 10.74 -37.09
CA ARG A 15 52.04 10.67 -35.60
C ARG A 15 50.72 11.26 -35.16
N TRP A 16 50.27 12.30 -35.81
CA TRP A 16 48.97 12.92 -35.53
C TRP A 16 47.79 12.04 -36.00
N ARG A 17 47.93 11.33 -37.10
CA ARG A 17 46.90 10.40 -37.59
C ARG A 17 46.73 9.18 -36.69
N THR A 18 47.82 8.60 -36.20
CA THR A 18 47.77 7.48 -35.28
C THR A 18 47.22 7.92 -33.88
N ALA A 19 47.64 9.10 -33.40
CA ALA A 19 47.13 9.64 -32.14
C ALA A 19 45.59 9.89 -32.19
N ARG A 20 45.07 10.42 -33.29
CA ARG A 20 43.62 10.64 -33.48
C ARG A 20 42.86 9.31 -33.51
N SER A 21 43.37 8.30 -34.17
CA SER A 21 42.74 6.96 -34.23
C SER A 21 42.69 6.28 -32.87
N VAL A 22 43.74 6.42 -32.05
CA VAL A 22 43.76 5.84 -30.70
C VAL A 22 42.78 6.56 -29.76
N VAL A 23 42.73 7.89 -29.83
CA VAL A 23 41.79 8.68 -28.99
C VAL A 23 40.34 8.41 -29.38
N LEU A 24 39.99 8.35 -30.65
CA LEU A 24 38.65 8.05 -31.11
C LEU A 24 38.25 6.61 -30.76
N GLY A 25 39.16 5.63 -30.89
CA GLY A 25 38.93 4.25 -30.49
C GLY A 25 38.66 4.10 -28.99
N SER A 26 39.39 4.86 -28.16
CA SER A 26 39.21 4.84 -26.71
C SER A 26 37.87 5.43 -26.28
N ILE A 27 37.40 6.48 -26.94
CA ILE A 27 36.10 7.10 -26.64
C ILE A 27 34.94 6.17 -27.03
N VAL A 28 35.02 5.47 -28.15
CA VAL A 28 34.00 4.51 -28.57
C VAL A 28 33.95 3.31 -27.61
N LEU A 29 35.08 2.77 -27.19
CA LEU A 29 35.14 1.67 -26.22
C LEU A 29 34.60 2.09 -24.83
N ALA A 30 34.94 3.27 -24.36
CA ALA A 30 34.42 3.79 -23.08
C ALA A 30 32.90 4.08 -23.16
N GLY A 31 32.41 4.57 -24.29
CA GLY A 31 30.99 4.82 -24.50
C GLY A 31 30.14 3.55 -24.51
N THR A 32 30.63 2.47 -25.14
CA THR A 32 29.90 1.19 -25.17
C THR A 32 29.86 0.50 -23.81
N MET A 33 30.93 0.60 -23.01
CA MET A 33 30.95 0.07 -21.63
C MET A 33 30.00 0.81 -20.71
N ALA A 34 29.92 2.16 -20.82
CA ALA A 34 29.03 2.98 -20.00
C ALA A 34 27.54 2.73 -20.30
N THR A 35 27.19 2.56 -21.57
CA THR A 35 25.80 2.26 -21.98
C THR A 35 25.38 0.85 -21.55
N SER A 36 26.25 -0.14 -21.60
CA SER A 36 25.96 -1.50 -21.14
C SER A 36 25.76 -1.55 -19.62
N ALA A 37 26.57 -0.84 -18.85
CA ALA A 37 26.41 -0.75 -17.40
C ALA A 37 25.11 -0.04 -17.00
N ALA A 38 24.73 1.03 -17.68
CA ALA A 38 23.49 1.74 -17.42
C ALA A 38 22.24 0.89 -17.75
N LEU A 39 22.31 0.06 -18.79
CA LEU A 39 21.22 -0.85 -19.14
C LEU A 39 21.08 -1.97 -18.11
N LEU A 40 22.19 -2.54 -17.64
CA LEU A 40 22.19 -3.56 -16.58
C LEU A 40 21.69 -2.98 -15.24
N TYR A 41 22.04 -1.74 -14.92
CA TYR A 41 21.54 -1.06 -13.73
C TYR A 41 20.04 -0.82 -13.78
N ARG A 42 19.49 -0.46 -14.94
CA ARG A 42 18.03 -0.31 -15.12
C ARG A 42 17.29 -1.65 -15.04
N VAL A 43 17.85 -2.70 -15.58
CA VAL A 43 17.22 -4.04 -15.51
C VAL A 43 17.36 -4.66 -14.12
N ALA A 44 18.45 -4.40 -13.39
CA ALA A 44 18.60 -4.84 -12.01
C ALA A 44 17.76 -4.01 -11.02
N GLY A 45 17.58 -2.70 -11.27
CA GLY A 45 16.76 -1.81 -10.45
C GLY A 45 15.26 -2.07 -10.57
N SER A 46 14.78 -2.67 -11.65
CA SER A 46 13.36 -2.99 -11.84
C SER A 46 12.92 -4.30 -11.17
N ARG A 47 13.84 -5.04 -10.54
CA ARG A 47 13.50 -6.25 -9.78
C ARG A 47 13.30 -6.02 -8.29
N CYS A 48 13.62 -4.84 -7.78
CA CYS A 48 13.29 -4.44 -6.42
C CYS A 48 12.01 -3.62 -6.44
N GLY A 49 10.85 -4.25 -6.27
CA GLY A 49 9.64 -3.48 -5.99
C GLY A 49 8.39 -3.84 -6.77
N GLN A 50 8.25 -5.04 -7.32
CA GLN A 50 6.93 -5.64 -7.37
C GLN A 50 6.75 -6.45 -6.09
N GLU A 51 6.67 -5.74 -4.99
CA GLU A 51 5.84 -6.15 -3.88
C GLU A 51 4.44 -6.23 -4.48
N GLN A 52 4.09 -7.42 -4.96
CA GLN A 52 2.71 -7.76 -5.23
C GLN A 52 2.03 -7.46 -3.90
N ALA A 53 1.31 -6.35 -3.84
CA ALA A 53 0.35 -6.12 -2.78
C ALA A 53 -0.57 -7.33 -2.84
N VAL A 54 -0.28 -8.32 -2.01
CA VAL A 54 -1.18 -9.45 -1.81
C VAL A 54 -2.40 -8.80 -1.18
N GLU A 55 -3.40 -8.55 -2.00
CA GLU A 55 -4.68 -7.99 -1.58
C GLU A 55 -5.27 -8.98 -0.59
N HIS A 56 -4.98 -8.76 0.69
CA HIS A 56 -5.51 -9.58 1.76
C HIS A 56 -6.99 -9.24 1.91
N SER A 57 -7.82 -9.98 1.21
CA SER A 57 -9.25 -9.94 1.47
C SER A 57 -9.60 -11.01 2.50
N TYR A 58 -10.25 -10.62 3.55
CA TYR A 58 -10.81 -11.56 4.51
C TYR A 58 -12.33 -11.37 4.61
N THR A 59 -13.01 -12.45 4.89
CA THR A 59 -14.46 -12.48 4.99
C THR A 59 -14.84 -12.92 6.39
N TYR A 60 -15.76 -12.21 7.01
CA TYR A 60 -16.33 -12.57 8.31
C TYR A 60 -17.85 -12.31 8.29
N SER A 61 -18.58 -12.91 9.23
CA SER A 61 -20.00 -12.66 9.40
C SER A 61 -20.22 -11.74 10.60
N GLY A 62 -21.03 -10.69 10.42
CA GLY A 62 -21.34 -9.71 11.45
C GLY A 62 -22.10 -8.51 10.91
N ILE A 63 -22.06 -7.40 11.65
CA ILE A 63 -22.83 -6.18 11.32
C ILE A 63 -22.06 -5.16 10.47
N GLY A 64 -20.80 -5.40 10.14
CA GLY A 64 -19.99 -4.45 9.34
C GLY A 64 -19.52 -3.21 10.08
N ALA A 65 -19.27 -3.31 11.37
CA ALA A 65 -18.71 -2.24 12.19
C ALA A 65 -17.30 -2.58 12.68
N VAL A 66 -16.40 -1.60 12.63
CA VAL A 66 -15.08 -1.63 13.28
C VAL A 66 -15.25 -0.93 14.62
N ILE A 67 -14.96 -1.62 15.70
CA ILE A 67 -15.08 -1.10 17.06
C ILE A 67 -13.71 -0.83 17.66
N GLN A 68 -13.65 0.09 18.62
CA GLN A 68 -12.43 0.46 19.33
C GLN A 68 -12.74 0.81 20.76
N GLN A 69 -11.88 0.37 21.69
CA GLN A 69 -11.95 0.83 23.07
C GLN A 69 -11.43 2.26 23.19
N ARG A 70 -12.19 3.09 23.91
CA ARG A 70 -11.85 4.48 24.21
C ARG A 70 -12.15 4.77 25.68
N GLY A 71 -11.13 4.68 26.53
CA GLY A 71 -11.31 4.71 27.96
C GLY A 71 -12.12 3.49 28.44
N GLU A 72 -13.22 3.75 29.16
CA GLU A 72 -14.12 2.68 29.67
C GLU A 72 -15.20 2.29 28.65
N HIS A 73 -15.28 2.96 27.50
CA HIS A 73 -16.31 2.72 26.51
C HIS A 73 -15.76 2.05 25.25
N VAL A 74 -16.61 1.28 24.62
CA VAL A 74 -16.36 0.77 23.27
C VAL A 74 -17.17 1.60 22.27
N ILE A 75 -16.50 2.13 21.25
CA ILE A 75 -17.10 2.99 20.27
C ILE A 75 -17.05 2.35 18.88
N VAL A 76 -18.02 2.72 18.04
CA VAL A 76 -17.99 2.44 16.60
C VAL A 76 -17.02 3.42 15.95
N ARG A 77 -15.85 2.92 15.54
CA ARG A 77 -14.82 3.73 14.89
C ARG A 77 -15.11 3.97 13.42
N GLN A 78 -15.58 2.92 12.73
CA GLN A 78 -15.83 2.96 11.29
C GLN A 78 -16.92 1.97 10.93
N LEU A 79 -17.71 2.31 9.94
CA LEU A 79 -18.70 1.43 9.34
C LEU A 79 -18.25 0.99 7.95
N ILE A 80 -18.43 -0.29 7.66
CA ILE A 80 -18.08 -0.85 6.35
C ILE A 80 -19.20 -0.47 5.36
N PRO A 81 -18.90 0.23 4.28
CA PRO A 81 -19.89 0.60 3.26
C PRO A 81 -20.63 -0.63 2.72
N GLY A 82 -21.96 -0.55 2.70
CA GLY A 82 -22.83 -1.67 2.30
C GLY A 82 -23.02 -2.75 3.35
N GLY A 83 -22.42 -2.61 4.54
CA GLY A 83 -22.67 -3.51 5.67
C GLY A 83 -23.99 -3.19 6.38
N PRO A 84 -24.53 -4.14 7.19
CA PRO A 84 -25.82 -4.00 7.87
C PRO A 84 -25.94 -2.76 8.77
N ALA A 85 -24.88 -2.39 9.46
CA ALA A 85 -24.87 -1.21 10.34
C ALA A 85 -24.74 0.13 9.59
N HIS A 86 -24.32 0.08 8.30
CA HIS A 86 -24.10 1.28 7.51
C HIS A 86 -25.41 2.03 7.23
N GLY A 87 -25.50 3.28 7.66
CA GLY A 87 -26.68 4.13 7.53
C GLY A 87 -27.71 3.97 8.65
N LEU A 88 -27.57 2.94 9.51
CA LEU A 88 -28.42 2.73 10.69
C LEU A 88 -27.75 3.19 11.98
N ILE A 89 -26.44 2.98 12.11
CA ILE A 89 -25.62 3.47 13.21
C ILE A 89 -24.70 4.57 12.67
N ARG A 90 -24.24 5.50 13.53
CA ARG A 90 -23.26 6.52 13.16
C ARG A 90 -21.89 6.19 13.75
N GLU A 91 -20.84 6.59 13.05
CA GLU A 91 -19.50 6.55 13.58
C GLU A 91 -19.37 7.43 14.83
N GLY A 92 -18.61 6.99 15.81
CA GLY A 92 -18.52 7.63 17.12
C GLY A 92 -19.61 7.22 18.11
N ALA A 93 -20.59 6.38 17.73
CA ALA A 93 -21.56 5.83 18.65
C ALA A 93 -20.86 4.98 19.73
N VAL A 94 -21.30 5.12 20.97
CA VAL A 94 -20.89 4.30 22.11
C VAL A 94 -21.78 3.07 22.16
N LEU A 95 -21.19 1.87 22.19
CA LEU A 95 -21.93 0.64 22.40
C LEU A 95 -22.34 0.52 23.86
N ILE A 96 -23.59 0.29 24.11
CA ILE A 96 -24.18 0.16 25.47
C ILE A 96 -24.47 -1.31 25.78
N ALA A 97 -25.13 -2.03 24.85
CA ALA A 97 -25.41 -3.46 24.97
C ALA A 97 -25.54 -4.12 23.59
N VAL A 98 -25.34 -5.42 23.55
CA VAL A 98 -25.65 -6.30 22.42
C VAL A 98 -26.47 -7.44 22.93
N ASP A 99 -27.65 -7.67 22.37
CA ASP A 99 -28.64 -8.64 22.83
C ASP A 99 -28.90 -8.54 24.36
N GLY A 100 -28.96 -7.30 24.87
CA GLY A 100 -29.15 -6.98 26.28
C GLY A 100 -27.95 -7.23 27.21
N ALA A 101 -26.79 -7.62 26.69
CA ALA A 101 -25.56 -7.83 27.44
C ALA A 101 -24.49 -6.78 27.12
N ALA A 102 -23.72 -6.36 28.12
CA ALA A 102 -22.56 -5.46 27.96
C ALA A 102 -21.27 -6.24 28.26
N PRO A 103 -20.56 -6.74 27.22
CA PRO A 103 -19.30 -7.44 27.41
C PRO A 103 -18.24 -6.55 28.06
N ALA A 104 -17.38 -7.15 28.88
CA ALA A 104 -16.34 -6.43 29.61
C ALA A 104 -15.10 -6.08 28.75
N THR A 105 -14.91 -6.74 27.61
CA THR A 105 -13.72 -6.60 26.76
C THR A 105 -14.12 -6.29 25.31
N VAL A 106 -13.23 -5.62 24.57
CA VAL A 106 -13.44 -5.34 23.14
C VAL A 106 -13.64 -6.62 22.32
N GLU A 107 -12.91 -7.66 22.65
CA GLU A 107 -13.03 -8.99 22.02
C GLU A 107 -14.42 -9.55 22.25
N GLY A 108 -14.93 -9.47 23.49
CA GLY A 108 -16.28 -9.90 23.83
C GLY A 108 -17.35 -9.13 23.04
N TRP A 109 -17.18 -7.82 22.88
CA TRP A 109 -18.05 -7.01 22.00
C TRP A 109 -17.97 -7.46 20.55
N ALA A 110 -16.75 -7.70 20.03
CA ALA A 110 -16.56 -8.16 18.67
C ALA A 110 -17.21 -9.53 18.43
N ASP A 111 -17.12 -10.44 19.40
CA ASP A 111 -17.73 -11.76 19.32
C ASP A 111 -19.26 -11.70 19.39
N ALA A 112 -19.81 -10.84 20.24
CA ALA A 112 -21.26 -10.63 20.34
C ALA A 112 -21.85 -10.02 19.04
N LEU A 113 -21.12 -9.12 18.39
CA LEU A 113 -21.54 -8.49 17.11
C LEU A 113 -21.39 -9.44 15.92
N ARG A 114 -20.52 -10.46 16.02
CA ARG A 114 -20.38 -11.53 15.04
C ARG A 114 -21.40 -12.63 15.28
N GLY A 115 -21.54 -13.53 14.34
CA GLY A 115 -22.41 -14.69 14.44
C GLY A 115 -22.79 -15.24 13.07
N PRO A 116 -23.64 -16.26 12.99
CA PRO A 116 -24.10 -16.81 11.73
C PRO A 116 -24.81 -15.77 10.88
N ALA A 117 -24.50 -15.74 9.56
CA ALA A 117 -25.17 -14.84 8.64
C ALA A 117 -26.67 -15.14 8.59
N GLY A 118 -27.50 -14.12 8.48
CA GLY A 118 -28.96 -14.21 8.51
C GLY A 118 -29.57 -14.20 9.93
N THR A 119 -28.75 -14.19 11.00
CA THR A 119 -29.26 -14.01 12.37
C THR A 119 -29.41 -12.54 12.72
N GLN A 120 -30.38 -12.20 13.52
CA GLN A 120 -30.56 -10.84 14.04
C GLN A 120 -29.73 -10.61 15.29
N VAL A 121 -29.44 -9.34 15.55
CA VAL A 121 -28.75 -8.84 16.76
C VAL A 121 -29.32 -7.49 17.12
N ASP A 122 -29.63 -7.30 18.39
CA ASP A 122 -30.08 -6.03 18.94
C ASP A 122 -28.87 -5.26 19.48
N VAL A 123 -28.60 -4.09 18.93
CA VAL A 123 -27.45 -3.26 19.31
C VAL A 123 -27.96 -1.97 19.93
N GLU A 124 -27.68 -1.77 21.21
CA GLU A 124 -27.96 -0.52 21.92
C GLU A 124 -26.78 0.42 21.80
N VAL A 125 -27.04 1.64 21.35
CA VAL A 125 -26.01 2.68 21.15
C VAL A 125 -26.42 4.01 21.77
N ALA A 126 -25.43 4.73 22.26
CA ALA A 126 -25.59 6.12 22.69
C ALA A 126 -24.71 7.05 21.88
N TYR A 127 -25.14 8.27 21.66
CA TYR A 127 -24.41 9.29 20.91
C TYR A 127 -23.89 10.40 21.83
N PRO A 128 -22.65 10.92 21.61
CA PRO A 128 -22.08 11.99 22.45
C PRO A 128 -22.92 13.27 22.51
N CYS A 129 -23.68 13.56 21.44
CA CYS A 129 -24.55 14.72 21.37
C CYS A 129 -25.93 14.48 21.99
N GLY A 130 -26.12 13.35 22.66
CA GLY A 130 -27.41 12.89 23.20
C GLY A 130 -28.14 12.00 22.21
N GLY A 131 -28.95 11.11 22.75
CA GLY A 131 -29.67 10.08 22.03
C GLY A 131 -29.18 8.70 22.41
N HIS A 132 -30.14 7.83 22.63
CA HIS A 132 -29.96 6.42 22.90
C HIS A 132 -30.98 5.68 22.05
N GLU A 133 -30.53 4.68 21.33
CA GLU A 133 -31.41 3.91 20.47
C GLU A 133 -30.99 2.44 20.43
N THR A 134 -31.95 1.58 20.19
CA THR A 134 -31.72 0.15 19.90
C THR A 134 -31.98 -0.07 18.42
N VAL A 135 -30.98 -0.64 17.77
CA VAL A 135 -31.03 -0.96 16.32
C VAL A 135 -30.98 -2.46 16.15
N VAL A 136 -32.00 -3.02 15.51
CA VAL A 136 -32.03 -4.44 15.15
C VAL A 136 -31.33 -4.62 13.80
N LEU A 137 -30.28 -5.42 13.77
CA LEU A 137 -29.45 -5.65 12.60
C LEU A 137 -29.42 -7.11 12.22
N GLU A 138 -29.38 -7.42 10.93
CA GLU A 138 -29.16 -8.77 10.44
C GLU A 138 -27.66 -8.97 10.16
N ARG A 139 -27.04 -10.00 10.75
CA ARG A 139 -25.64 -10.34 10.48
C ARG A 139 -25.46 -10.84 9.03
N GLN A 140 -24.50 -10.28 8.32
CA GLN A 140 -24.21 -10.63 6.93
C GLN A 140 -22.74 -10.98 6.74
N MET A 141 -22.43 -11.63 5.63
CA MET A 141 -21.06 -11.90 5.20
C MET A 141 -20.41 -10.59 4.72
N ILE A 142 -19.41 -10.12 5.43
CA ILE A 142 -18.67 -8.90 5.15
C ILE A 142 -17.31 -9.27 4.52
N ARG A 143 -17.04 -8.74 3.33
CA ARG A 143 -15.74 -8.86 2.68
C ARG A 143 -14.98 -7.56 2.83
N VAL A 144 -13.84 -7.62 3.50
CA VAL A 144 -12.93 -6.48 3.67
C VAL A 144 -11.76 -6.65 2.71
N ARG A 145 -11.53 -5.64 1.88
CA ARG A 145 -10.31 -5.51 1.05
C ARG A 145 -9.38 -4.51 1.74
N ARG A 146 -8.15 -4.89 1.89
CA ARG A 146 -7.12 -4.06 2.54
C ARG A 146 -6.01 -3.73 1.55
#